data_18052bd5a9056f89c8723fb768b4a53c
#
_entry.id   18052bd5a9056f89c8723fb768b4a53c
#
_cell.length_a   1.000
_cell.length_b   1.000
_cell.length_c   1.000
_cell.angle_alpha   90.00
_cell.angle_beta   90.00
_cell.angle_gamma   90.00
#
_symmetry.space_group_name_H-M   'P 1'
#
loop_
_entity.id
_entity.type
_entity.pdbx_description
1 polymer ?
#
loop_
_entity_poly.entity_id
_entity_poly.type
_entity_poly.pdbx_seq_one_letter_code
_entity_poly.pdbx_strand_id
1 'polypeptide(L)'
;LTANTRLSDLHGGQGISLGSIVISDGTNSKTISLTSARTLKDVVNSIEANPPEGREVDVSIAAEGLVIDMDDGGGGDLIIRDAQDGTTAAELGIARDSGGAAEPIVGEDLDPILRPTTQLDDVLGGDWDQTSGLQITNGGETHVLDISSAETVEDLLNVFNGSEAMLMAEINGDQNGINVRSRVSGSDFFIGENGGTTATDLGLRTLARDTALADLNYRQGVNPVSGADFIIHRNDGVELEIDASSARTVGDVIDLINTHPDNQDPDTRVVAGLQAFGNGFELGDDNPETDESLTVSRTNRSEVAWELGLVPWGEDSSESSYQPAEATFAFGVDDTAFRVEAVEAGTKWNNIDIEITDSGDVSGDNADVTYPGESGKLVIDIDEGVTTANTVVDAIIAQGTFTAELDYTTDPDNDGTGGLPKPDAAATTAGGTSETLAGEDPNPIETEGIFNTLLRLQDAVESHEVEKLERIFGLFDADLDRLNIGRAIVGTSSRGLNTIQVRNEDEQVELKEVLSNEIDVDLAEAVSEFSARRAGYEASLRAIGSMYRLSLLDFL
;
A
#
# COMPACT_ATOMS: atom_id res chain seq x y z
N LEU A 1 15.65 1.81 -10.64
CA LEU A 1 16.89 2.61 -10.60
C LEU A 1 16.59 4.09 -10.81
N THR A 2 17.28 4.98 -10.08
CA THR A 2 17.20 6.43 -10.25
C THR A 2 18.58 7.06 -10.29
N ALA A 3 18.64 8.34 -10.63
CA ALA A 3 19.88 9.12 -10.64
C ALA A 3 20.63 9.10 -9.27
N ASN A 4 19.89 8.97 -8.18
CA ASN A 4 20.43 8.98 -6.82
C ASN A 4 20.79 7.58 -6.29
N THR A 5 20.46 6.50 -7.04
CA THR A 5 20.83 5.13 -6.65
C THR A 5 22.34 5.05 -6.45
N ARG A 6 22.76 4.57 -5.27
CA ARG A 6 24.18 4.46 -4.92
C ARG A 6 24.79 3.24 -5.60
N LEU A 7 26.00 3.40 -6.12
CA LEU A 7 26.73 2.31 -6.77
C LEU A 7 27.09 1.17 -5.79
N SER A 8 27.13 1.46 -4.50
CA SER A 8 27.32 0.45 -3.43
C SER A 8 26.10 -0.43 -3.18
N ASP A 9 24.93 -0.02 -3.66
CA ASP A 9 23.66 -0.70 -3.41
C ASP A 9 23.24 -1.57 -4.60
N LEU A 10 24.02 -1.60 -5.67
CA LEU A 10 23.84 -2.43 -6.85
C LEU A 10 24.28 -3.89 -6.59
N HIS A 11 23.84 -4.81 -7.45
CA HIS A 11 24.14 -6.25 -7.38
C HIS A 11 23.84 -6.87 -6.02
N GLY A 12 22.62 -6.67 -5.52
CA GLY A 12 22.22 -7.18 -4.22
C GLY A 12 23.06 -6.60 -3.07
N GLY A 13 23.53 -5.36 -3.22
CA GLY A 13 24.33 -4.63 -2.21
C GLY A 13 25.83 -4.97 -2.21
N GLN A 14 26.32 -5.72 -3.19
CA GLN A 14 27.77 -5.97 -3.35
C GLN A 14 28.48 -4.75 -3.93
N GLY A 15 27.72 -3.88 -4.63
CA GLY A 15 28.26 -2.71 -5.31
C GLY A 15 29.03 -3.07 -6.57
N ILE A 16 29.71 -2.08 -7.15
CA ILE A 16 30.54 -2.24 -8.35
C ILE A 16 31.99 -1.85 -8.09
N SER A 17 32.91 -2.49 -8.82
CA SER A 17 34.34 -2.17 -8.79
C SER A 17 34.60 -0.93 -9.65
N LEU A 18 34.90 0.20 -9.01
CA LEU A 18 35.08 1.48 -9.68
C LEU A 18 36.47 1.60 -10.34
N GLY A 19 36.48 1.81 -11.62
CA GLY A 19 37.69 1.98 -12.44
C GLY A 19 37.50 2.97 -13.56
N SER A 20 38.09 2.71 -14.71
CA SER A 20 37.91 3.50 -15.92
C SER A 20 37.30 2.64 -17.02
N ILE A 21 36.46 3.28 -17.83
CA ILE A 21 35.87 2.67 -19.04
C ILE A 21 36.40 3.37 -20.27
N VAL A 22 36.31 2.73 -21.42
CA VAL A 22 36.63 3.30 -22.75
C VAL A 22 35.37 3.29 -23.58
N ILE A 23 34.94 4.48 -24.02
CA ILE A 23 33.84 4.65 -24.97
C ILE A 23 34.44 4.96 -26.36
N SER A 24 33.90 4.37 -27.43
CA SER A 24 34.41 4.53 -28.77
C SER A 24 33.27 4.48 -29.81
N ASP A 25 33.46 5.21 -30.92
CA ASP A 25 32.63 5.15 -32.12
C ASP A 25 33.23 4.24 -33.22
N GLY A 26 34.22 3.42 -32.86
CA GLY A 26 34.97 2.58 -33.80
C GLY A 26 36.15 3.31 -34.49
N THR A 27 36.20 4.64 -34.45
CA THR A 27 37.28 5.48 -35.00
C THR A 27 38.01 6.25 -33.91
N ASN A 28 37.25 6.96 -33.09
CA ASN A 28 37.75 7.72 -31.95
C ASN A 28 37.37 7.01 -30.64
N SER A 29 38.19 7.20 -29.63
CA SER A 29 37.90 6.63 -28.30
C SER A 29 38.26 7.60 -27.20
N LYS A 30 37.53 7.53 -26.10
CA LYS A 30 37.73 8.31 -24.89
C LYS A 30 37.77 7.39 -23.67
N THR A 31 38.78 7.60 -22.83
CA THR A 31 38.84 6.92 -21.51
C THR A 31 38.19 7.80 -20.45
N ILE A 32 37.27 7.25 -19.69
CA ILE A 32 36.49 7.93 -18.67
C ILE A 32 36.80 7.28 -17.34
N SER A 33 37.21 8.07 -16.36
CA SER A 33 37.46 7.57 -14.99
C SER A 33 36.19 7.71 -14.17
N LEU A 34 35.71 6.59 -13.61
CA LEU A 34 34.56 6.50 -12.71
C LEU A 34 34.96 6.26 -11.25
N THR A 35 36.26 6.36 -10.92
CA THR A 35 36.78 6.07 -9.57
C THR A 35 36.22 6.98 -8.46
N SER A 36 35.68 8.14 -8.81
CA SER A 36 35.07 9.08 -7.86
C SER A 36 33.54 9.05 -7.86
N ALA A 37 32.93 8.27 -8.77
CA ALA A 37 31.47 8.14 -8.84
C ALA A 37 30.93 7.45 -7.58
N ARG A 38 29.77 7.89 -7.10
CA ARG A 38 29.08 7.34 -5.94
C ARG A 38 27.64 6.95 -6.26
N THR A 39 27.06 7.59 -7.26
CA THR A 39 25.67 7.39 -7.71
C THR A 39 25.64 7.14 -9.21
N LEU A 40 24.50 6.63 -9.71
CA LEU A 40 24.28 6.50 -11.14
C LEU A 40 24.36 7.85 -11.86
N LYS A 41 23.91 8.95 -11.22
CA LYS A 41 24.05 10.30 -11.75
C LYS A 41 25.51 10.68 -12.02
N ASP A 42 26.42 10.29 -11.14
CA ASP A 42 27.83 10.57 -11.33
C ASP A 42 28.38 9.81 -12.56
N VAL A 43 27.91 8.58 -12.78
CA VAL A 43 28.25 7.76 -13.97
C VAL A 43 27.70 8.42 -15.24
N VAL A 44 26.40 8.74 -15.27
CA VAL A 44 25.73 9.44 -16.36
C VAL A 44 26.49 10.71 -16.73
N ASN A 45 26.66 11.61 -15.78
CA ASN A 45 27.36 12.88 -16.00
C ASN A 45 28.80 12.68 -16.50
N SER A 46 29.49 11.65 -16.03
CA SER A 46 30.87 11.37 -16.45
C SER A 46 30.95 10.86 -17.88
N ILE A 47 29.98 10.07 -18.33
CA ILE A 47 29.90 9.56 -19.71
C ILE A 47 29.52 10.69 -20.67
N GLU A 48 28.45 11.41 -20.40
CA GLU A 48 27.95 12.51 -21.23
C GLU A 48 28.95 13.66 -21.37
N ALA A 49 29.72 13.95 -20.32
CA ALA A 49 30.75 14.97 -20.35
C ALA A 49 32.00 14.58 -21.15
N ASN A 50 32.15 13.30 -21.52
CA ASN A 50 33.38 12.78 -22.17
C ASN A 50 33.07 11.88 -23.38
N PRO A 51 32.30 12.36 -24.39
CA PRO A 51 32.02 11.58 -25.57
C PRO A 51 33.29 11.40 -26.44
N PRO A 52 33.32 10.45 -27.39
CA PRO A 52 34.32 10.39 -28.45
C PRO A 52 34.34 11.71 -29.25
N GLU A 53 35.49 12.05 -29.81
CA GLU A 53 35.66 13.33 -30.52
C GLU A 53 34.65 13.49 -31.67
N GLY A 54 33.86 14.58 -31.62
CA GLY A 54 32.87 14.90 -32.65
C GLY A 54 31.54 14.17 -32.52
N ARG A 55 31.29 13.52 -31.38
CA ARG A 55 30.05 12.79 -31.07
C ARG A 55 29.35 13.39 -29.85
N GLU A 56 28.05 13.11 -29.77
CA GLU A 56 27.24 13.31 -28.53
C GLU A 56 26.81 11.92 -28.01
N VAL A 57 26.81 11.77 -26.70
CA VAL A 57 26.37 10.55 -26.01
C VAL A 57 25.33 10.94 -25.01
N ASP A 58 24.18 10.30 -25.07
CA ASP A 58 23.08 10.46 -24.15
C ASP A 58 22.94 9.19 -23.30
N VAL A 59 22.76 9.37 -22.00
CA VAL A 59 22.64 8.26 -21.05
C VAL A 59 21.37 8.41 -20.25
N SER A 60 20.44 7.51 -20.43
CA SER A 60 19.22 7.44 -19.64
C SER A 60 19.25 6.27 -18.65
N ILE A 61 18.55 6.43 -17.55
CA ILE A 61 18.38 5.40 -16.53
C ILE A 61 17.01 4.76 -16.75
N ALA A 62 17.03 3.48 -17.14
CA ALA A 62 15.82 2.67 -17.24
C ALA A 62 15.50 1.98 -15.90
N ALA A 63 14.38 1.28 -15.83
CA ALA A 63 13.95 0.58 -14.62
C ALA A 63 15.01 -0.39 -14.08
N GLU A 64 15.68 -1.13 -14.96
CA GLU A 64 16.62 -2.20 -14.60
C GLU A 64 18.09 -1.83 -14.81
N GLY A 65 18.40 -0.92 -15.76
CA GLY A 65 19.78 -0.63 -16.15
C GLY A 65 19.97 0.74 -16.79
N LEU A 66 21.15 0.97 -17.35
CA LEU A 66 21.48 2.17 -18.10
C LEU A 66 21.23 1.96 -19.60
N VAL A 67 20.66 2.96 -20.26
CA VAL A 67 20.55 2.97 -21.73
C VAL A 67 21.46 4.06 -22.25
N ILE A 68 22.39 3.69 -23.14
CA ILE A 68 23.38 4.61 -23.68
C ILE A 68 23.18 4.69 -25.19
N ASP A 69 22.94 5.87 -25.68
CA ASP A 69 22.79 6.19 -27.11
C ASP A 69 23.89 7.13 -27.57
N MET A 70 24.21 7.06 -28.85
CA MET A 70 25.20 7.93 -29.47
C MET A 70 24.65 8.46 -30.79
N ASP A 71 24.71 9.77 -30.97
CA ASP A 71 24.20 10.43 -32.16
C ASP A 71 24.71 9.81 -33.51
N ASP A 72 23.88 9.87 -34.56
CA ASP A 72 24.19 9.31 -35.89
C ASP A 72 25.22 10.11 -36.68
N GLY A 73 25.79 11.16 -36.09
CA GLY A 73 26.56 12.22 -36.77
C GLY A 73 27.84 11.82 -37.52
N GLY A 74 28.21 10.56 -37.57
CA GLY A 74 29.44 10.14 -38.25
C GLY A 74 29.46 8.70 -38.73
N GLY A 75 28.42 7.92 -38.50
CA GLY A 75 28.47 6.48 -38.65
C GLY A 75 29.50 5.85 -37.70
N GLY A 76 29.38 4.61 -37.39
CA GLY A 76 30.27 3.88 -36.49
C GLY A 76 29.48 3.22 -35.37
N ASP A 77 30.12 2.29 -34.70
CA ASP A 77 29.47 1.45 -33.70
C ASP A 77 29.78 1.99 -32.29
N LEU A 78 28.77 2.14 -31.47
CA LEU A 78 28.98 2.43 -30.07
C LEU A 78 29.59 1.20 -29.37
N ILE A 79 30.81 1.38 -28.88
CA ILE A 79 31.59 0.36 -28.17
C ILE A 79 31.94 0.88 -26.79
N ILE A 80 31.66 0.11 -25.76
CA ILE A 80 32.03 0.43 -24.37
C ILE A 80 32.78 -0.78 -23.78
N ARG A 81 33.97 -0.53 -23.27
CA ARG A 81 34.84 -1.57 -22.72
C ARG A 81 35.45 -1.11 -21.41
N ASP A 82 35.83 -2.07 -20.60
CA ASP A 82 36.70 -1.82 -19.46
C ASP A 82 38.07 -1.34 -19.87
N ALA A 83 38.63 -0.39 -19.14
CA ALA A 83 40.00 0.04 -19.35
C ALA A 83 40.96 -0.92 -18.64
N GLN A 84 41.98 -1.39 -19.35
CA GLN A 84 42.96 -2.36 -18.80
C GLN A 84 42.27 -3.66 -18.33
N ASP A 85 42.55 -4.09 -17.09
CA ASP A 85 41.98 -5.30 -16.47
C ASP A 85 40.79 -4.95 -15.54
N GLY A 86 40.09 -3.82 -15.80
CA GLY A 86 38.92 -3.41 -15.01
C GLY A 86 37.67 -4.25 -15.32
N THR A 87 36.63 -4.08 -14.51
CA THR A 87 35.32 -4.74 -14.62
C THR A 87 34.17 -3.75 -14.55
N THR A 88 34.45 -2.46 -14.51
CA THR A 88 33.46 -1.39 -14.28
C THR A 88 32.37 -1.34 -15.34
N ALA A 89 32.72 -1.46 -16.64
CA ALA A 89 31.75 -1.47 -17.73
C ALA A 89 30.89 -2.75 -17.71
N ALA A 90 31.51 -3.88 -17.40
CA ALA A 90 30.82 -5.15 -17.26
C ALA A 90 29.87 -5.14 -16.05
N GLU A 91 30.33 -4.64 -14.89
CA GLU A 91 29.50 -4.55 -13.68
C GLU A 91 28.42 -3.47 -13.76
N LEU A 92 28.55 -2.45 -14.64
CA LEU A 92 27.48 -1.53 -14.98
C LEU A 92 26.50 -2.09 -16.04
N GLY A 93 26.72 -3.31 -16.50
CA GLY A 93 25.89 -3.96 -17.51
C GLY A 93 25.97 -3.31 -18.91
N ILE A 94 26.92 -2.40 -19.14
CA ILE A 94 27.02 -1.59 -20.36
C ILE A 94 28.16 -2.03 -21.30
N ALA A 95 28.88 -3.10 -20.97
CA ALA A 95 30.00 -3.57 -21.76
C ALA A 95 29.55 -4.09 -23.14
N ARG A 96 30.14 -3.56 -24.24
CA ARG A 96 29.93 -4.00 -25.62
C ARG A 96 31.26 -3.99 -26.35
N ASP A 97 31.80 -5.15 -26.65
CA ASP A 97 33.15 -5.32 -27.25
C ASP A 97 33.21 -5.20 -28.77
N SER A 98 32.11 -5.45 -29.46
CA SER A 98 32.05 -5.41 -30.93
C SER A 98 30.79 -4.72 -31.40
N GLY A 99 30.96 -3.82 -32.37
CA GLY A 99 29.84 -3.05 -32.89
C GLY A 99 28.84 -3.86 -33.69
N GLY A 100 27.58 -3.55 -33.46
CA GLY A 100 26.47 -3.65 -34.38
C GLY A 100 26.05 -2.22 -34.68
N ALA A 101 25.32 -1.99 -35.76
CA ALA A 101 24.83 -0.67 -36.15
C ALA A 101 24.29 0.14 -34.93
N ALA A 102 24.29 1.45 -35.08
CA ALA A 102 23.88 2.49 -34.17
C ALA A 102 22.55 2.24 -33.40
N GLU A 103 22.45 1.15 -32.68
CA GLU A 103 21.38 0.89 -31.73
C GLU A 103 21.87 1.21 -30.32
N PRO A 104 21.05 1.82 -29.47
CA PRO A 104 21.45 2.11 -28.11
C PRO A 104 21.93 0.84 -27.37
N ILE A 105 22.89 0.99 -26.49
CA ILE A 105 23.24 -0.07 -25.53
C ILE A 105 22.16 -0.07 -24.45
N VAL A 106 21.36 -1.12 -24.38
CA VAL A 106 20.48 -1.39 -23.27
C VAL A 106 21.27 -2.23 -22.26
N GLY A 107 21.49 -1.66 -21.08
CA GLY A 107 22.27 -2.30 -20.01
C GLY A 107 21.52 -3.48 -19.37
N GLU A 108 22.26 -4.30 -18.67
CA GLU A 108 21.73 -5.41 -17.88
C GLU A 108 21.15 -4.88 -16.56
N ASP A 109 20.32 -5.70 -15.90
CA ASP A 109 19.74 -5.41 -14.58
C ASP A 109 20.86 -5.25 -13.54
N LEU A 110 20.82 -4.14 -12.82
CA LEU A 110 21.79 -3.79 -11.79
C LEU A 110 21.38 -4.20 -10.38
N ASP A 111 20.21 -4.81 -10.21
CA ASP A 111 19.68 -5.39 -8.96
C ASP A 111 19.98 -4.53 -7.71
N PRO A 112 19.37 -3.33 -7.59
CA PRO A 112 19.61 -2.44 -6.46
C PRO A 112 18.90 -2.91 -5.20
N ILE A 113 19.54 -2.78 -4.04
CA ILE A 113 18.90 -3.06 -2.75
C ILE A 113 18.21 -1.84 -2.16
N LEU A 114 17.12 -2.11 -1.43
CA LEU A 114 16.46 -1.14 -0.58
C LEU A 114 17.16 -1.04 0.79
N ARG A 115 17.28 0.17 1.29
CA ARG A 115 17.71 0.47 2.66
C ARG A 115 16.64 1.28 3.38
N PRO A 116 16.58 1.27 4.72
CA PRO A 116 15.68 2.14 5.47
C PRO A 116 15.79 3.63 5.05
N THR A 117 17.00 4.07 4.71
CA THR A 117 17.27 5.46 4.30
C THR A 117 17.10 5.73 2.80
N THR A 118 16.66 4.75 2.01
CA THR A 118 16.38 4.95 0.58
C THR A 118 15.17 5.87 0.45
N GLN A 119 15.30 6.93 -0.38
CA GLN A 119 14.19 7.84 -0.66
C GLN A 119 13.15 7.13 -1.52
N LEU A 120 11.87 7.31 -1.23
CA LEU A 120 10.79 6.71 -2.01
C LEU A 120 10.78 7.23 -3.46
N ASP A 121 11.03 8.52 -3.67
CA ASP A 121 11.16 9.11 -5.01
C ASP A 121 12.30 8.49 -5.83
N ASP A 122 13.36 8.00 -5.17
CA ASP A 122 14.48 7.34 -5.82
C ASP A 122 14.14 5.90 -6.29
N VAL A 123 13.07 5.31 -5.77
CA VAL A 123 12.61 3.96 -6.12
C VAL A 123 11.41 4.03 -7.07
N LEU A 124 10.45 4.90 -6.78
CA LEU A 124 9.15 4.96 -7.45
C LEU A 124 9.13 5.98 -8.60
N GLY A 125 10.12 6.90 -8.64
CA GLY A 125 10.09 8.07 -9.53
C GLY A 125 9.27 9.21 -8.94
N GLY A 126 9.49 10.44 -9.43
CA GLY A 126 8.89 11.63 -8.81
C GLY A 126 7.40 11.86 -9.11
N ASP A 127 6.78 11.04 -9.94
CA ASP A 127 5.38 11.22 -10.38
C ASP A 127 4.41 10.20 -9.74
N TRP A 128 4.84 9.43 -8.72
CA TRP A 128 3.97 8.49 -8.03
C TRP A 128 2.95 9.19 -7.11
N ASP A 129 1.80 8.56 -6.91
CA ASP A 129 0.75 9.12 -6.06
C ASP A 129 1.04 8.89 -4.57
N GLN A 130 1.57 9.91 -3.92
CA GLN A 130 1.84 9.93 -2.49
C GLN A 130 0.65 10.40 -1.64
N THR A 131 -0.37 11.00 -2.25
CA THR A 131 -1.38 11.79 -1.56
C THR A 131 -2.69 11.08 -1.29
N SER A 132 -3.08 10.16 -2.15
CA SER A 132 -4.37 9.46 -2.04
C SER A 132 -4.40 8.45 -0.88
N GLY A 133 -3.25 7.88 -0.53
CA GLY A 133 -3.13 6.88 0.52
C GLY A 133 -3.61 5.49 0.09
N LEU A 134 -3.72 4.59 1.06
CA LEU A 134 -4.05 3.17 0.86
C LEU A 134 -5.30 2.82 1.65
N GLN A 135 -6.17 1.98 1.08
CA GLN A 135 -7.25 1.35 1.83
C GLN A 135 -6.85 -0.07 2.20
N ILE A 136 -6.90 -0.39 3.49
CA ILE A 136 -6.50 -1.70 4.01
C ILE A 136 -7.66 -2.29 4.79
N THR A 137 -8.12 -3.45 4.36
CA THR A 137 -9.10 -4.22 5.13
C THR A 137 -8.39 -5.37 5.82
N ASN A 138 -8.48 -5.42 7.15
CA ASN A 138 -7.85 -6.42 7.99
C ASN A 138 -8.71 -6.72 9.23
N GLY A 139 -8.95 -7.99 9.50
CA GLY A 139 -9.81 -8.38 10.64
C GLY A 139 -11.27 -7.99 10.50
N GLY A 140 -11.74 -7.72 9.28
CA GLY A 140 -13.10 -7.26 9.00
C GLY A 140 -13.31 -5.75 9.17
N GLU A 141 -12.24 -5.00 9.46
CA GLU A 141 -12.28 -3.53 9.55
C GLU A 141 -11.46 -2.91 8.41
N THR A 142 -11.96 -1.81 7.85
CA THR A 142 -11.29 -1.07 6.77
C THR A 142 -10.66 0.20 7.34
N HIS A 143 -9.39 0.40 7.04
CA HIS A 143 -8.60 1.53 7.47
C HIS A 143 -8.00 2.26 6.26
N VAL A 144 -7.97 3.59 6.31
CA VAL A 144 -7.24 4.40 5.34
C VAL A 144 -5.89 4.76 5.94
N LEU A 145 -4.81 4.45 5.21
CA LEU A 145 -3.44 4.80 5.57
C LEU A 145 -3.00 6.02 4.78
N ASP A 146 -2.74 7.11 5.49
CA ASP A 146 -2.10 8.30 4.93
C ASP A 146 -0.57 8.14 4.97
N ILE A 147 0.06 8.15 3.80
CA ILE A 147 1.51 8.04 3.63
C ILE A 147 2.14 9.32 3.07
N SER A 148 1.36 10.40 2.97
CA SER A 148 1.79 11.67 2.35
C SER A 148 3.03 12.30 2.98
N SER A 149 3.34 11.94 4.23
CA SER A 149 4.52 12.42 4.97
C SER A 149 5.74 11.49 4.89
N ALA A 150 5.64 10.34 4.23
CA ALA A 150 6.74 9.39 4.13
C ALA A 150 7.72 9.80 3.02
N GLU A 151 8.96 10.09 3.35
CA GLU A 151 10.02 10.44 2.40
C GLU A 151 10.96 9.25 2.14
N THR A 152 11.13 8.38 3.12
CA THR A 152 12.05 7.24 3.07
C THR A 152 11.31 5.91 3.24
N VAL A 153 11.98 4.81 2.89
CA VAL A 153 11.48 3.45 3.17
C VAL A 153 11.21 3.27 4.67
N GLU A 154 12.06 3.82 5.57
CA GLU A 154 11.85 3.76 7.02
C GLU A 154 10.57 4.47 7.44
N ASP A 155 10.28 5.67 6.88
CA ASP A 155 9.06 6.40 7.17
C ASP A 155 7.83 5.61 6.74
N LEU A 156 7.85 5.03 5.53
CA LEU A 156 6.80 4.17 5.02
C LEU A 156 6.56 2.96 5.95
N LEU A 157 7.63 2.24 6.33
CA LEU A 157 7.54 1.12 7.26
C LEU A 157 6.98 1.54 8.63
N ASN A 158 7.33 2.74 9.11
CA ASN A 158 6.82 3.28 10.37
C ASN A 158 5.33 3.59 10.30
N VAL A 159 4.84 4.13 9.17
CA VAL A 159 3.40 4.34 8.95
C VAL A 159 2.65 3.02 9.00
N PHE A 160 3.09 2.00 8.25
CA PHE A 160 2.46 0.68 8.28
C PHE A 160 2.47 0.05 9.68
N ASN A 161 3.64 0.02 10.32
CA ASN A 161 3.82 -0.64 11.61
C ASN A 161 3.14 0.08 12.78
N GLY A 162 2.93 1.39 12.66
CA GLY A 162 2.25 2.23 13.65
C GLY A 162 0.75 2.37 13.44
N SER A 163 0.21 1.83 12.34
CA SER A 163 -1.20 1.97 11.97
C SER A 163 -2.13 1.13 12.85
N GLU A 164 -3.40 1.56 12.95
CA GLU A 164 -4.47 0.80 13.57
C GLU A 164 -4.89 -0.42 12.74
N ALA A 165 -4.48 -0.50 11.48
CA ALA A 165 -4.73 -1.63 10.59
C ALA A 165 -4.02 -2.94 11.01
N MET A 166 -3.28 -2.94 12.13
CA MET A 166 -2.62 -4.11 12.71
C MET A 166 -1.72 -4.85 11.74
N LEU A 167 -0.86 -4.11 11.04
CA LEU A 167 0.09 -4.64 10.07
C LEU A 167 1.51 -4.76 10.62
N MET A 168 2.31 -5.55 9.94
CA MET A 168 3.75 -5.63 10.08
C MET A 168 4.39 -5.51 8.71
N ALA A 169 5.15 -4.45 8.50
CA ALA A 169 5.90 -4.20 7.28
C ALA A 169 7.41 -4.25 7.56
N GLU A 170 8.14 -4.89 6.67
CA GLU A 170 9.61 -5.02 6.74
C GLU A 170 10.21 -5.08 5.33
N ILE A 171 11.46 -4.67 5.17
CA ILE A 171 12.19 -4.93 3.92
C ILE A 171 12.35 -6.44 3.80
N ASN A 172 12.08 -7.00 2.62
CA ASN A 172 12.15 -8.43 2.38
C ASN A 172 13.60 -8.97 2.50
N GLY A 173 13.76 -10.30 2.52
CA GLY A 173 15.06 -10.94 2.70
C GLY A 173 16.05 -10.66 1.56
N ASP A 174 15.57 -10.42 0.36
CA ASP A 174 16.36 -10.10 -0.84
C ASP A 174 16.67 -8.59 -0.94
N GLN A 175 16.11 -7.79 -0.06
CA GLN A 175 16.29 -6.33 0.02
C GLN A 175 15.85 -5.56 -1.24
N ASN A 176 14.94 -6.11 -2.03
CA ASN A 176 14.43 -5.50 -3.25
C ASN A 176 12.96 -5.09 -3.18
N GLY A 177 12.30 -5.28 -2.04
CA GLY A 177 10.89 -4.96 -1.83
C GLY A 177 10.52 -4.92 -0.36
N ILE A 178 9.23 -4.70 -0.10
CA ILE A 178 8.64 -4.64 1.23
C ILE A 178 7.67 -5.81 1.38
N ASN A 179 7.80 -6.56 2.47
CA ASN A 179 6.80 -7.54 2.89
C ASN A 179 5.82 -6.88 3.85
N VAL A 180 4.53 -7.02 3.57
CA VAL A 180 3.45 -6.60 4.48
C VAL A 180 2.69 -7.83 4.94
N ARG A 181 2.48 -7.95 6.25
CA ARG A 181 1.76 -9.08 6.87
C ARG A 181 0.75 -8.57 7.87
N SER A 182 -0.34 -9.31 8.04
CA SER A 182 -1.31 -9.06 9.11
C SER A 182 -0.78 -9.53 10.47
N ARG A 183 -1.05 -8.76 11.52
CA ARG A 183 -0.88 -9.19 12.93
C ARG A 183 -2.15 -9.80 13.50
N VAL A 184 -3.25 -9.77 12.75
CA VAL A 184 -4.53 -10.37 13.14
C VAL A 184 -4.53 -11.84 12.73
N SER A 185 -4.82 -12.74 13.67
CA SER A 185 -4.92 -14.17 13.39
C SER A 185 -6.33 -14.55 12.94
N GLY A 186 -6.42 -15.43 11.96
CA GLY A 186 -7.69 -16.05 11.56
C GLY A 186 -8.56 -15.21 10.62
N SER A 187 -7.99 -14.18 10.03
CA SER A 187 -8.65 -13.39 8.98
C SER A 187 -7.70 -13.08 7.85
N ASP A 188 -8.23 -12.91 6.67
CA ASP A 188 -7.48 -12.44 5.52
C ASP A 188 -7.38 -10.91 5.54
N PHE A 189 -6.46 -10.38 4.77
CA PHE A 189 -6.35 -8.95 4.57
C PHE A 189 -6.08 -8.61 3.11
N PHE A 190 -6.42 -7.41 2.72
CA PHE A 190 -6.13 -6.88 1.39
C PHE A 190 -5.73 -5.42 1.47
N ILE A 191 -4.95 -5.03 0.47
CA ILE A 191 -4.46 -3.67 0.26
C ILE A 191 -5.02 -3.20 -1.08
N GLY A 192 -5.78 -2.14 -1.06
CA GLY A 192 -6.38 -1.52 -2.23
C GLY A 192 -6.11 -0.02 -2.31
N GLU A 193 -6.66 0.61 -3.33
CA GLU A 193 -6.55 2.04 -3.54
C GLU A 193 -7.49 2.83 -2.62
N ASN A 194 -7.21 4.12 -2.46
CA ASN A 194 -8.06 5.08 -1.78
C ASN A 194 -8.35 6.29 -2.68
N GLY A 195 -8.86 6.02 -3.89
CA GLY A 195 -9.22 7.04 -4.87
C GLY A 195 -8.06 7.52 -5.76
N GLY A 196 -6.90 6.88 -5.68
CA GLY A 196 -5.73 7.17 -6.51
C GLY A 196 -5.00 5.92 -6.98
N THR A 197 -3.67 5.98 -7.11
CA THR A 197 -2.82 4.89 -7.58
C THR A 197 -1.72 4.51 -6.57
N THR A 198 -1.81 4.98 -5.35
CA THR A 198 -0.78 4.82 -4.30
C THR A 198 -0.41 3.35 -4.06
N ALA A 199 -1.40 2.45 -3.94
CA ALA A 199 -1.16 1.02 -3.71
C ALA A 199 -0.50 0.34 -4.92
N THR A 200 -0.92 0.74 -6.12
CA THR A 200 -0.36 0.25 -7.39
C THR A 200 1.07 0.74 -7.58
N ASP A 201 1.34 2.03 -7.35
CA ASP A 201 2.67 2.63 -7.50
C ASP A 201 3.69 2.04 -6.52
N LEU A 202 3.26 1.72 -5.30
CA LEU A 202 4.07 1.00 -4.31
C LEU A 202 4.24 -0.49 -4.62
N GLY A 203 3.50 -1.05 -5.58
CA GLY A 203 3.47 -2.49 -5.85
C GLY A 203 2.87 -3.32 -4.70
N LEU A 204 2.01 -2.71 -3.87
CA LEU A 204 1.40 -3.33 -2.70
C LEU A 204 -0.08 -3.70 -2.90
N ARG A 205 -0.71 -3.24 -3.99
CA ARG A 205 -2.09 -3.60 -4.31
C ARG A 205 -2.21 -5.10 -4.47
N THR A 206 -3.12 -5.72 -3.72
CA THR A 206 -3.26 -7.19 -3.71
C THR A 206 -3.93 -7.74 -4.96
N LEU A 207 -4.76 -6.96 -5.64
CA LEU A 207 -5.33 -7.27 -6.95
C LEU A 207 -4.91 -6.21 -7.96
N ALA A 208 -4.02 -6.55 -8.88
CA ALA A 208 -3.51 -5.69 -9.95
C ALA A 208 -3.85 -6.28 -11.33
N ARG A 209 -3.72 -5.48 -12.40
CA ARG A 209 -4.02 -5.95 -13.77
C ARG A 209 -3.13 -7.11 -14.22
N ASP A 210 -1.90 -7.18 -13.75
CA ASP A 210 -0.91 -8.24 -14.04
C ASP A 210 -1.06 -9.46 -13.14
N THR A 211 -1.94 -9.42 -12.12
CA THR A 211 -2.22 -10.59 -11.28
C THR A 211 -2.70 -11.76 -12.14
N ALA A 212 -2.00 -12.89 -12.05
CA ALA A 212 -2.36 -14.08 -12.80
C ALA A 212 -3.67 -14.69 -12.28
N LEU A 213 -4.59 -15.06 -13.19
CA LEU A 213 -5.84 -15.70 -12.79
C LEU A 213 -5.61 -17.02 -12.01
N ALA A 214 -4.48 -17.68 -12.23
CA ALA A 214 -4.10 -18.89 -11.50
C ALA A 214 -3.75 -18.63 -10.02
N ASP A 215 -3.44 -17.38 -9.64
CA ASP A 215 -3.09 -17.02 -8.26
C ASP A 215 -4.32 -16.59 -7.44
N LEU A 216 -5.44 -16.28 -8.09
CA LEU A 216 -6.68 -15.91 -7.43
C LEU A 216 -7.25 -17.04 -6.57
N ASN A 217 -8.18 -16.72 -5.69
CA ASN A 217 -8.89 -17.67 -4.84
C ASN A 217 -7.94 -18.60 -4.07
N TYR A 218 -6.91 -18.01 -3.46
CA TYR A 218 -5.87 -18.75 -2.72
C TYR A 218 -5.13 -19.78 -3.59
N ARG A 219 -4.82 -19.40 -4.86
CA ARG A 219 -4.18 -20.24 -5.88
C ARG A 219 -5.02 -21.41 -6.37
N GLN A 220 -6.33 -21.36 -6.19
CA GLN A 220 -7.25 -22.29 -6.86
C GLN A 220 -7.51 -21.84 -8.30
N GLY A 221 -7.28 -20.55 -8.56
CA GLY A 221 -7.39 -19.92 -9.87
C GLY A 221 -8.82 -19.65 -10.29
N VAL A 222 -8.97 -19.35 -11.57
CA VAL A 222 -10.23 -19.17 -12.28
C VAL A 222 -10.37 -20.29 -13.29
N ASN A 223 -11.53 -20.95 -13.34
CA ASN A 223 -11.77 -22.20 -14.09
C ASN A 223 -12.83 -22.02 -15.17
N PRO A 224 -12.47 -21.47 -16.35
CA PRO A 224 -13.41 -21.24 -17.44
C PRO A 224 -14.00 -22.53 -18.00
N VAL A 225 -15.26 -22.48 -18.41
CA VAL A 225 -15.93 -23.57 -19.12
C VAL A 225 -15.95 -23.32 -20.63
N SER A 226 -16.48 -24.24 -21.41
CA SER A 226 -16.59 -24.03 -22.86
C SER A 226 -17.78 -23.12 -23.18
N GLY A 227 -17.54 -22.02 -23.86
CA GLY A 227 -18.51 -20.98 -24.20
C GLY A 227 -18.52 -19.83 -23.18
N ALA A 228 -19.57 -19.03 -23.19
CA ALA A 228 -19.64 -17.90 -22.26
C ALA A 228 -19.66 -18.37 -20.80
N ASP A 229 -18.86 -17.73 -19.96
CA ASP A 229 -18.75 -17.99 -18.53
C ASP A 229 -19.73 -17.14 -17.72
N PHE A 230 -19.94 -15.90 -18.14
CA PHE A 230 -20.90 -14.98 -17.54
C PHE A 230 -21.44 -14.00 -18.58
N ILE A 231 -22.52 -13.34 -18.26
CA ILE A 231 -23.18 -12.35 -19.10
C ILE A 231 -23.26 -11.04 -18.33
N ILE A 232 -22.83 -9.95 -18.96
CA ILE A 232 -23.04 -8.60 -18.47
C ILE A 232 -24.27 -8.06 -19.20
N HIS A 233 -25.33 -7.75 -18.46
CA HIS A 233 -26.52 -7.13 -18.97
C HIS A 233 -26.38 -5.63 -18.77
N ARG A 234 -26.21 -4.91 -19.87
CA ARG A 234 -26.13 -3.46 -19.86
C ARG A 234 -27.52 -2.86 -19.60
N ASN A 235 -27.52 -1.67 -19.03
CA ASN A 235 -28.78 -0.97 -18.75
C ASN A 235 -29.59 -0.58 -20.02
N ASP A 236 -28.99 -0.61 -21.23
CA ASP A 236 -29.69 -0.44 -22.51
C ASP A 236 -30.24 -1.75 -23.10
N GLY A 237 -30.20 -2.85 -22.35
CA GLY A 237 -30.68 -4.17 -22.73
C GLY A 237 -29.73 -4.97 -23.63
N VAL A 238 -28.52 -4.50 -23.89
CA VAL A 238 -27.50 -5.27 -24.62
C VAL A 238 -26.84 -6.28 -23.67
N GLU A 239 -26.68 -7.51 -24.13
CA GLU A 239 -26.01 -8.59 -23.39
C GLU A 239 -24.59 -8.80 -23.93
N LEU A 240 -23.58 -8.79 -23.05
CA LEU A 240 -22.20 -9.10 -23.38
C LEU A 240 -21.90 -10.51 -22.86
N GLU A 241 -21.77 -11.48 -23.75
CA GLU A 241 -21.40 -12.87 -23.41
C GLU A 241 -19.87 -12.99 -23.30
N ILE A 242 -19.34 -13.17 -22.10
CA ILE A 242 -17.89 -13.20 -21.84
C ILE A 242 -17.39 -14.64 -21.69
N ASP A 243 -16.46 -15.04 -22.55
CA ASP A 243 -15.69 -16.30 -22.50
C ASP A 243 -14.27 -16.00 -22.01
N ALA A 244 -13.97 -16.34 -20.75
CA ALA A 244 -12.69 -16.07 -20.11
C ALA A 244 -11.60 -17.12 -20.43
N SER A 245 -11.88 -18.12 -21.30
CA SER A 245 -10.95 -19.23 -21.59
C SER A 245 -9.59 -18.80 -22.16
N SER A 246 -9.52 -17.62 -22.78
CA SER A 246 -8.27 -17.06 -23.31
C SER A 246 -7.51 -16.18 -22.32
N ALA A 247 -8.14 -15.70 -21.25
CA ALA A 247 -7.55 -14.82 -20.25
C ALA A 247 -6.50 -15.55 -19.39
N ARG A 248 -5.44 -14.84 -19.03
CA ARG A 248 -4.37 -15.31 -18.16
C ARG A 248 -4.18 -14.44 -16.94
N THR A 249 -4.53 -13.16 -17.07
CA THR A 249 -4.41 -12.14 -16.04
C THR A 249 -5.74 -11.44 -15.81
N VAL A 250 -5.85 -10.73 -14.70
CA VAL A 250 -6.97 -9.82 -14.40
C VAL A 250 -7.14 -8.79 -15.51
N GLY A 251 -6.02 -8.25 -16.03
CA GLY A 251 -6.01 -7.31 -17.16
C GLY A 251 -6.62 -7.90 -18.41
N ASP A 252 -6.38 -9.19 -18.72
CA ASP A 252 -6.98 -9.85 -19.89
C ASP A 252 -8.51 -9.91 -19.78
N VAL A 253 -9.04 -10.17 -18.57
CA VAL A 253 -10.52 -10.18 -18.35
C VAL A 253 -11.09 -8.78 -18.56
N ILE A 254 -10.45 -7.75 -18.00
CA ILE A 254 -10.84 -6.36 -18.20
C ILE A 254 -10.84 -6.01 -19.70
N ASP A 255 -9.81 -6.41 -20.42
CA ASP A 255 -9.67 -6.14 -21.85
C ASP A 255 -10.70 -6.92 -22.68
N LEU A 256 -11.07 -8.16 -22.30
CA LEU A 256 -12.15 -8.92 -22.94
C LEU A 256 -13.49 -8.18 -22.85
N ILE A 257 -13.81 -7.59 -21.71
CA ILE A 257 -15.04 -6.81 -21.51
C ILE A 257 -14.98 -5.52 -22.32
N ASN A 258 -13.90 -4.75 -22.17
CA ASN A 258 -13.76 -3.43 -22.80
C ASN A 258 -13.64 -3.49 -24.32
N THR A 259 -13.15 -4.60 -24.89
CA THR A 259 -13.00 -4.78 -26.34
C THR A 259 -14.08 -5.68 -26.94
N HIS A 260 -15.12 -6.05 -26.17
CA HIS A 260 -16.21 -6.87 -26.68
C HIS A 260 -16.86 -6.20 -27.90
N PRO A 261 -17.19 -6.95 -29.00
CA PRO A 261 -17.74 -6.37 -30.22
C PRO A 261 -19.00 -5.52 -30.00
N ASP A 262 -19.87 -5.91 -29.09
CA ASP A 262 -21.13 -5.21 -28.76
C ASP A 262 -20.95 -4.13 -27.67
N ASN A 263 -19.70 -3.82 -27.29
CA ASN A 263 -19.33 -2.84 -26.25
C ASN A 263 -18.43 -1.71 -26.80
N GLN A 264 -18.58 -1.33 -28.04
CA GLN A 264 -17.68 -0.38 -28.72
C GLN A 264 -18.21 1.06 -28.78
N ASP A 265 -19.50 1.27 -28.50
CA ASP A 265 -20.09 2.61 -28.51
C ASP A 265 -19.64 3.37 -27.24
N PRO A 266 -18.89 4.48 -27.38
CA PRO A 266 -18.38 5.22 -26.21
C PRO A 266 -19.47 5.83 -25.33
N ASP A 267 -20.68 6.03 -25.88
CA ASP A 267 -21.77 6.69 -25.15
C ASP A 267 -22.64 5.69 -24.35
N THR A 268 -22.49 4.38 -24.61
CA THR A 268 -23.35 3.35 -24.01
C THR A 268 -22.60 2.13 -23.49
N ARG A 269 -21.28 2.14 -23.60
CA ARG A 269 -20.45 0.99 -23.20
C ARG A 269 -20.35 0.83 -21.69
N VAL A 270 -20.19 -0.41 -21.26
CA VAL A 270 -19.68 -0.73 -19.93
C VAL A 270 -18.16 -0.61 -19.93
N VAL A 271 -17.61 0.07 -18.94
CA VAL A 271 -16.18 0.19 -18.70
C VAL A 271 -15.79 -0.70 -17.54
N ALA A 272 -15.02 -1.74 -17.83
CA ALA A 272 -14.44 -2.59 -16.80
C ALA A 272 -13.08 -2.06 -16.32
N GLY A 273 -12.86 -2.11 -15.03
CA GLY A 273 -11.62 -1.70 -14.39
C GLY A 273 -11.42 -2.38 -13.05
N LEU A 274 -10.45 -1.88 -12.30
CA LEU A 274 -10.27 -2.19 -10.88
C LEU A 274 -10.84 -1.04 -10.06
N GLN A 275 -11.42 -1.35 -8.92
CA GLN A 275 -12.02 -0.36 -8.03
C GLN A 275 -11.04 0.76 -7.67
N ALA A 276 -11.53 1.99 -7.69
CA ALA A 276 -10.78 3.16 -7.24
C ALA A 276 -10.68 3.24 -5.71
N PHE A 277 -11.64 2.66 -4.99
CA PHE A 277 -11.64 2.56 -3.53
C PHE A 277 -11.70 1.09 -3.13
N GLY A 278 -10.68 0.62 -2.43
CA GLY A 278 -10.55 -0.78 -2.08
C GLY A 278 -9.95 -1.63 -3.20
N ASN A 279 -10.45 -2.85 -3.35
CA ASN A 279 -9.90 -3.84 -4.26
C ASN A 279 -11.04 -4.71 -4.84
N GLY A 280 -10.91 -5.11 -6.08
CA GLY A 280 -11.91 -5.88 -6.82
C GLY A 280 -12.10 -5.35 -8.24
N PHE A 281 -12.93 -6.01 -9.02
CA PHE A 281 -13.38 -5.49 -10.30
C PHE A 281 -14.42 -4.40 -10.11
N GLU A 282 -14.45 -3.45 -11.03
CA GLU A 282 -15.51 -2.45 -11.13
C GLU A 282 -16.01 -2.40 -12.57
N LEU A 283 -17.33 -2.44 -12.74
CA LEU A 283 -18.00 -2.24 -14.01
C LEU A 283 -18.81 -0.97 -13.90
N GLY A 284 -18.49 0.04 -14.70
CA GLY A 284 -19.28 1.28 -14.81
C GLY A 284 -20.10 1.27 -16.08
N ASP A 285 -21.38 1.65 -15.99
CA ASP A 285 -22.24 1.91 -17.15
C ASP A 285 -22.50 3.42 -17.23
N ASP A 286 -21.99 4.05 -18.30
CA ASP A 286 -22.12 5.49 -18.52
C ASP A 286 -23.43 5.88 -19.23
N ASN A 287 -24.29 4.90 -19.57
CA ASN A 287 -25.55 5.16 -20.23
C ASN A 287 -26.61 5.67 -19.24
N PRO A 288 -27.00 6.95 -19.27
CA PRO A 288 -27.79 7.55 -18.21
C PRO A 288 -29.30 7.45 -18.37
N GLU A 289 -29.84 6.76 -19.39
CA GLU A 289 -31.24 6.99 -19.84
C GLU A 289 -32.14 5.75 -19.84
N THR A 290 -31.83 4.70 -19.08
CA THR A 290 -32.61 3.46 -19.12
C THR A 290 -33.22 3.11 -17.76
N ASP A 291 -34.37 2.41 -17.80
CA ASP A 291 -35.05 1.90 -16.61
C ASP A 291 -34.47 0.54 -16.12
N GLU A 292 -33.44 0.00 -16.80
CA GLU A 292 -32.81 -1.27 -16.46
C GLU A 292 -31.46 -1.03 -15.79
N SER A 293 -31.12 -1.85 -14.80
CA SER A 293 -29.86 -1.77 -14.08
C SER A 293 -28.79 -2.63 -14.73
N LEU A 294 -27.52 -2.19 -14.65
CA LEU A 294 -26.36 -3.01 -14.99
C LEU A 294 -26.32 -4.23 -14.06
N THR A 295 -26.33 -5.43 -14.63
CA THR A 295 -26.23 -6.66 -13.86
C THR A 295 -25.21 -7.62 -14.47
N VAL A 296 -24.62 -8.47 -13.64
CA VAL A 296 -23.80 -9.60 -14.08
C VAL A 296 -24.49 -10.89 -13.66
N SER A 297 -24.65 -11.81 -14.58
CA SER A 297 -25.23 -13.13 -14.30
C SER A 297 -24.32 -14.26 -14.74
N ARG A 298 -24.37 -15.35 -14.02
CA ARG A 298 -23.67 -16.58 -14.38
C ARG A 298 -24.36 -17.28 -15.52
N THR A 299 -23.58 -17.95 -16.37
CA THR A 299 -24.12 -18.80 -17.44
C THR A 299 -23.38 -20.12 -17.54
N ASN A 300 -23.91 -21.08 -18.28
CA ASN A 300 -23.29 -22.40 -18.54
C ASN A 300 -22.82 -23.18 -17.30
N ARG A 301 -23.32 -22.87 -16.13
CA ARG A 301 -22.84 -23.39 -14.83
C ARG A 301 -21.38 -23.07 -14.55
N SER A 302 -20.83 -22.05 -15.19
CA SER A 302 -19.49 -21.56 -14.89
C SER A 302 -19.44 -20.93 -13.50
N GLU A 303 -18.31 -21.09 -12.82
CA GLU A 303 -18.03 -20.45 -11.54
C GLU A 303 -17.19 -19.18 -11.69
N VAL A 304 -16.79 -18.85 -12.91
CA VAL A 304 -15.87 -17.71 -13.20
C VAL A 304 -16.36 -16.39 -12.63
N ALA A 305 -17.67 -16.08 -12.71
CA ALA A 305 -18.20 -14.85 -12.14
C ALA A 305 -18.06 -14.79 -10.61
N TRP A 306 -18.15 -15.92 -9.92
CA TRP A 306 -17.85 -16.06 -8.49
C TRP A 306 -16.35 -15.95 -8.22
N GLU A 307 -15.56 -16.70 -9.02
CA GLU A 307 -14.09 -16.73 -8.88
C GLU A 307 -13.41 -15.41 -9.18
N LEU A 308 -14.05 -14.52 -9.95
CA LEU A 308 -13.64 -13.14 -10.21
C LEU A 308 -14.23 -12.13 -9.20
N GLY A 309 -15.10 -12.58 -8.31
CA GLY A 309 -15.80 -11.71 -7.37
C GLY A 309 -16.84 -10.80 -8.00
N LEU A 310 -17.21 -11.00 -9.28
CA LEU A 310 -18.23 -10.19 -9.97
C LEU A 310 -19.64 -10.50 -9.49
N VAL A 311 -19.87 -11.72 -9.04
CA VAL A 311 -21.12 -12.18 -8.44
C VAL A 311 -20.77 -12.75 -7.06
N PRO A 312 -21.51 -12.40 -5.99
CA PRO A 312 -21.27 -12.97 -4.66
C PRO A 312 -21.40 -14.48 -4.66
N TRP A 313 -20.59 -15.16 -3.89
CA TRP A 313 -20.57 -16.62 -3.87
C TRP A 313 -21.91 -17.20 -3.43
N GLY A 314 -22.47 -18.06 -4.26
CA GLY A 314 -23.78 -18.70 -4.02
C GLY A 314 -24.98 -17.96 -4.62
N GLU A 315 -24.81 -16.76 -5.14
CA GLU A 315 -25.83 -16.02 -5.88
C GLU A 315 -25.73 -16.30 -7.39
N ASP A 316 -26.83 -16.13 -8.10
CA ASP A 316 -26.87 -16.34 -9.56
C ASP A 316 -26.52 -15.06 -10.34
N SER A 317 -26.67 -13.90 -9.72
CA SER A 317 -26.39 -12.59 -10.32
C SER A 317 -26.02 -11.55 -9.26
N SER A 318 -25.40 -10.46 -9.71
CA SER A 318 -25.18 -9.24 -8.95
C SER A 318 -25.77 -8.06 -9.68
N GLU A 319 -26.16 -7.04 -8.95
CA GLU A 319 -26.71 -5.79 -9.47
C GLU A 319 -25.80 -4.62 -9.11
N SER A 320 -25.78 -3.61 -9.99
CA SER A 320 -25.08 -2.36 -9.76
C SER A 320 -25.68 -1.56 -8.61
N SER A 321 -24.93 -0.62 -8.13
CA SER A 321 -25.38 0.39 -7.18
C SER A 321 -25.02 1.79 -7.67
N TYR A 322 -25.74 2.78 -7.18
CA TYR A 322 -25.45 4.18 -7.44
C TYR A 322 -25.74 5.02 -6.21
N GLN A 323 -25.15 6.21 -6.17
CA GLN A 323 -25.55 7.25 -5.23
C GLN A 323 -26.36 8.29 -5.98
N PRO A 324 -27.57 8.63 -5.51
CA PRO A 324 -28.34 9.71 -6.09
C PRO A 324 -27.65 11.06 -5.80
N ALA A 325 -27.82 12.01 -6.72
CA ALA A 325 -27.40 13.38 -6.45
C ALA A 325 -28.37 14.01 -5.45
N GLU A 326 -27.84 14.64 -4.41
CA GLU A 326 -28.64 15.19 -3.33
C GLU A 326 -28.34 16.65 -3.02
N ALA A 327 -29.30 17.33 -2.40
CA ALA A 327 -29.12 18.65 -1.82
C ALA A 327 -29.89 18.74 -0.50
N THR A 328 -29.25 19.26 0.55
CA THR A 328 -29.85 19.44 1.87
C THR A 328 -30.17 20.89 2.13
N PHE A 329 -31.38 21.15 2.63
CA PHE A 329 -31.82 22.45 3.08
C PHE A 329 -31.92 22.49 4.60
N ALA A 330 -31.17 23.42 5.20
CA ALA A 330 -31.19 23.70 6.63
C ALA A 330 -31.29 25.21 6.83
N PHE A 331 -32.47 25.67 7.24
CA PHE A 331 -32.75 27.12 7.33
C PHE A 331 -32.46 27.73 8.69
N GLY A 332 -32.08 26.92 9.68
CA GLY A 332 -31.85 27.36 11.06
C GLY A 332 -33.16 27.74 11.80
N VAL A 333 -34.26 27.23 11.32
CA VAL A 333 -35.61 27.29 11.90
C VAL A 333 -36.03 25.85 12.20
N ASP A 334 -36.56 25.60 13.40
CA ASP A 334 -36.98 24.27 13.83
C ASP A 334 -38.04 23.70 12.88
N ASP A 335 -38.02 22.39 12.67
CA ASP A 335 -38.98 21.64 11.84
C ASP A 335 -39.06 22.03 10.38
N THR A 336 -37.94 22.55 9.79
CA THR A 336 -37.91 23.02 8.40
C THR A 336 -36.88 22.32 7.51
N ALA A 337 -35.99 21.49 8.08
CA ALA A 337 -34.90 20.88 7.34
C ALA A 337 -35.40 19.71 6.48
N PHE A 338 -34.96 19.64 5.22
CA PHE A 338 -35.26 18.51 4.33
C PHE A 338 -34.14 18.29 3.33
N ARG A 339 -34.06 17.07 2.81
CA ARG A 339 -33.14 16.62 1.78
C ARG A 339 -33.91 16.29 0.51
N VAL A 340 -33.34 16.66 -0.62
CA VAL A 340 -33.85 16.36 -1.97
C VAL A 340 -32.87 15.45 -2.66
N GLU A 341 -33.32 14.36 -3.24
CA GLU A 341 -32.53 13.41 -3.98
C GLU A 341 -33.09 13.20 -5.39
N ALA A 342 -32.21 12.96 -6.38
CA ALA A 342 -32.66 12.54 -7.71
C ALA A 342 -33.22 11.11 -7.64
N VAL A 343 -34.31 10.84 -8.34
CA VAL A 343 -34.90 9.49 -8.40
C VAL A 343 -34.05 8.56 -9.27
N GLU A 344 -33.42 9.09 -10.32
CA GLU A 344 -32.54 8.33 -11.20
C GLU A 344 -31.07 8.49 -10.82
N ALA A 345 -30.31 7.46 -11.10
CA ALA A 345 -28.85 7.47 -10.99
C ALA A 345 -28.19 8.44 -11.98
N GLY A 346 -26.92 8.72 -11.73
CA GLY A 346 -26.05 9.35 -12.70
C GLY A 346 -25.57 10.74 -12.32
N THR A 347 -24.38 11.05 -12.80
CA THR A 347 -23.71 12.35 -12.61
C THR A 347 -24.44 13.50 -13.31
N LYS A 348 -25.38 13.18 -14.25
CA LYS A 348 -26.23 14.17 -14.92
C LYS A 348 -27.10 14.99 -13.96
N TRP A 349 -27.36 14.42 -12.79
CA TRP A 349 -28.17 15.05 -11.74
C TRP A 349 -27.31 15.89 -10.78
N ASN A 350 -26.00 15.91 -10.92
CA ASN A 350 -25.14 16.84 -10.20
C ASN A 350 -25.26 18.24 -10.80
N ASN A 351 -25.09 19.24 -9.94
CA ASN A 351 -25.14 20.66 -10.30
C ASN A 351 -26.52 21.12 -10.80
N ILE A 352 -27.60 20.46 -10.42
CA ILE A 352 -28.94 20.97 -10.63
C ILE A 352 -29.24 22.00 -9.53
N ASP A 353 -29.54 23.22 -9.94
CA ASP A 353 -29.96 24.27 -9.00
C ASP A 353 -31.39 24.01 -8.52
N ILE A 354 -31.60 24.08 -7.22
CA ILE A 354 -32.89 24.00 -6.57
C ILE A 354 -33.20 25.38 -5.99
N GLU A 355 -34.21 26.03 -6.55
CA GLU A 355 -34.60 27.41 -6.18
C GLU A 355 -35.95 27.39 -5.47
N ILE A 356 -36.00 27.92 -4.25
CA ILE A 356 -37.26 28.14 -3.52
C ILE A 356 -37.68 29.58 -3.76
N THR A 357 -38.92 29.77 -4.29
CA THR A 357 -39.47 31.06 -4.66
C THR A 357 -40.75 31.33 -3.89
N ASP A 358 -41.10 32.61 -3.76
CA ASP A 358 -42.41 33.08 -3.36
C ASP A 358 -42.88 34.05 -4.46
N SER A 359 -43.63 33.51 -5.43
CA SER A 359 -44.14 34.28 -6.57
C SER A 359 -45.41 35.05 -6.21
N GLY A 360 -46.08 34.65 -5.13
CA GLY A 360 -47.40 35.11 -4.74
C GLY A 360 -48.57 34.39 -5.48
N ASP A 361 -48.25 33.39 -6.29
CA ASP A 361 -49.26 32.55 -6.96
C ASP A 361 -49.70 31.37 -6.06
N VAL A 362 -48.82 30.94 -5.14
CA VAL A 362 -49.12 29.95 -4.11
C VAL A 362 -49.57 30.65 -2.84
N SER A 363 -50.55 30.12 -2.13
CA SER A 363 -51.03 30.71 -0.88
C SER A 363 -51.45 29.64 0.14
N GLY A 364 -51.18 29.93 1.41
CA GLY A 364 -51.41 28.99 2.50
C GLY A 364 -50.41 27.84 2.49
N ASP A 365 -50.69 26.75 3.21
CA ASP A 365 -49.82 25.59 3.25
C ASP A 365 -49.93 24.73 1.96
N ASN A 366 -49.40 25.26 0.87
CA ASN A 366 -49.32 24.63 -0.45
C ASN A 366 -47.92 24.86 -1.04
N ALA A 367 -47.50 24.03 -1.98
CA ALA A 367 -46.32 24.20 -2.80
C ALA A 367 -46.59 23.84 -4.26
N ASP A 368 -45.93 24.52 -5.19
CA ASP A 368 -45.90 24.15 -6.62
C ASP A 368 -44.47 23.84 -7.02
N VAL A 369 -44.24 22.63 -7.56
CA VAL A 369 -42.89 22.14 -7.89
C VAL A 369 -42.82 21.84 -9.37
N THR A 370 -41.90 22.48 -10.06
CA THR A 370 -41.66 22.32 -11.50
C THR A 370 -40.22 21.94 -11.82
N TYR A 371 -40.05 20.94 -12.72
CA TYR A 371 -38.77 20.55 -13.31
C TYR A 371 -38.99 20.03 -14.76
N PRO A 372 -38.11 20.34 -15.73
CA PRO A 372 -37.20 21.47 -15.67
C PRO A 372 -37.94 22.78 -15.67
N GLY A 373 -37.68 23.60 -14.64
CA GLY A 373 -38.18 24.96 -14.60
C GLY A 373 -37.41 25.89 -15.56
N GLU A 374 -37.55 27.20 -15.40
CA GLU A 374 -36.77 28.17 -16.16
C GLU A 374 -35.26 27.88 -15.94
N SER A 375 -34.52 27.77 -17.05
CA SER A 375 -33.08 27.51 -17.03
C SER A 375 -32.62 26.13 -16.52
N GLY A 376 -33.49 25.10 -16.53
CA GLY A 376 -33.12 23.72 -16.14
C GLY A 376 -33.05 23.49 -14.64
N LYS A 377 -33.63 24.36 -13.83
CA LYS A 377 -33.67 24.28 -12.37
C LYS A 377 -34.88 23.50 -11.85
N LEU A 378 -34.76 22.93 -10.66
CA LEU A 378 -35.93 22.55 -9.86
C LEU A 378 -36.42 23.80 -9.13
N VAL A 379 -37.63 24.25 -9.45
CA VAL A 379 -38.26 25.44 -8.85
C VAL A 379 -39.37 25.00 -7.92
N ILE A 380 -39.29 25.45 -6.66
CA ILE A 380 -40.27 25.18 -5.61
C ILE A 380 -40.89 26.53 -5.21
N ASP A 381 -42.15 26.75 -5.58
CA ASP A 381 -42.86 27.97 -5.23
C ASP A 381 -43.70 27.74 -3.97
N ILE A 382 -43.56 28.63 -2.98
CA ILE A 382 -44.15 28.54 -1.65
C ILE A 382 -44.82 29.85 -1.23
N ASP A 383 -45.65 29.81 -0.18
CA ASP A 383 -46.08 30.98 0.60
C ASP A 383 -45.09 31.09 1.81
N GLU A 384 -44.20 32.09 1.76
CA GLU A 384 -43.09 32.23 2.71
C GLU A 384 -43.59 32.27 4.16
N GLY A 385 -42.98 31.39 5.01
CA GLY A 385 -43.31 31.25 6.44
C GLY A 385 -44.63 30.54 6.73
N VAL A 386 -45.38 30.08 5.69
CA VAL A 386 -46.67 29.40 5.83
C VAL A 386 -46.60 27.97 5.27
N THR A 387 -46.03 27.79 4.08
CA THR A 387 -45.82 26.44 3.51
C THR A 387 -44.89 25.63 4.37
N THR A 388 -45.29 24.45 4.81
CA THR A 388 -44.49 23.57 5.69
C THR A 388 -43.52 22.70 4.91
N ALA A 389 -42.45 22.22 5.59
CA ALA A 389 -41.49 21.29 5.00
C ALA A 389 -42.17 20.00 4.52
N ASN A 390 -43.13 19.46 5.27
CA ASN A 390 -43.93 18.29 4.85
C ASN A 390 -44.64 18.53 3.51
N THR A 391 -45.24 19.70 3.34
CA THR A 391 -45.97 20.05 2.10
C THR A 391 -45.00 20.13 0.91
N VAL A 392 -43.79 20.67 1.11
CA VAL A 392 -42.77 20.73 0.05
C VAL A 392 -42.25 19.34 -0.28
N VAL A 393 -41.96 18.50 0.71
CA VAL A 393 -41.53 17.11 0.50
C VAL A 393 -42.56 16.34 -0.33
N ASP A 394 -43.84 16.43 0.06
CA ASP A 394 -44.95 15.79 -0.70
C ASP A 394 -45.06 16.31 -2.15
N ALA A 395 -44.87 17.60 -2.35
CA ALA A 395 -44.95 18.21 -3.68
C ALA A 395 -43.75 17.80 -4.58
N ILE A 396 -42.53 17.69 -4.04
CA ILE A 396 -41.37 17.20 -4.76
C ILE A 396 -41.58 15.75 -5.18
N ILE A 397 -42.03 14.89 -4.26
CA ILE A 397 -42.33 13.48 -4.55
C ILE A 397 -43.44 13.38 -5.64
N ALA A 398 -44.45 14.22 -5.58
CA ALA A 398 -45.52 14.24 -6.58
C ALA A 398 -45.05 14.70 -7.96
N GLN A 399 -44.02 15.53 -8.05
CA GLN A 399 -43.41 15.96 -9.31
C GLN A 399 -42.68 14.81 -10.02
N GLY A 400 -42.02 13.90 -9.26
CA GLY A 400 -41.56 12.58 -9.73
C GLY A 400 -40.14 12.51 -10.28
N THR A 401 -39.44 13.61 -10.56
CA THR A 401 -38.02 13.59 -10.99
C THR A 401 -37.07 13.53 -9.80
N PHE A 402 -37.49 14.14 -8.69
CA PHE A 402 -36.78 14.12 -7.43
C PHE A 402 -37.66 13.49 -6.35
N THR A 403 -37.04 12.90 -5.36
CA THR A 403 -37.68 12.54 -4.09
C THR A 403 -37.17 13.45 -2.99
N ALA A 404 -37.87 13.50 -1.87
CA ALA A 404 -37.44 14.29 -0.73
C ALA A 404 -37.86 13.63 0.58
N GLU A 405 -37.11 13.92 1.64
CA GLU A 405 -37.42 13.49 3.01
C GLU A 405 -36.98 14.56 4.01
N LEU A 406 -37.53 14.50 5.22
CA LEU A 406 -37.11 15.39 6.28
C LEU A 406 -35.69 15.06 6.70
N ASP A 407 -34.85 16.08 6.96
CA ASP A 407 -33.50 15.91 7.44
C ASP A 407 -33.46 15.89 8.98
N TYR A 408 -33.12 14.72 9.54
CA TYR A 408 -32.95 14.48 10.96
C TYR A 408 -31.49 14.63 11.42
N THR A 409 -30.57 14.89 10.52
CA THR A 409 -29.14 15.03 10.86
C THR A 409 -28.83 16.39 11.44
N THR A 410 -29.49 17.42 10.94
CA THR A 410 -29.37 18.80 11.42
C THR A 410 -30.40 19.13 12.51
N ASP A 411 -31.56 18.49 12.48
CA ASP A 411 -32.64 18.65 13.46
C ASP A 411 -33.22 17.27 13.83
N PRO A 412 -32.73 16.62 14.91
CA PRO A 412 -33.17 15.27 15.28
C PRO A 412 -34.66 15.13 15.65
N ASP A 413 -35.29 16.21 16.07
CA ASP A 413 -36.70 16.26 16.46
C ASP A 413 -37.62 16.81 15.34
N ASN A 414 -37.09 17.00 14.13
CA ASN A 414 -37.76 17.56 12.98
C ASN A 414 -39.06 16.82 12.62
N ASP A 415 -40.21 17.45 12.76
CA ASP A 415 -41.52 16.88 12.38
C ASP A 415 -42.08 17.46 11.07
N GLY A 416 -41.34 18.37 10.42
CA GLY A 416 -41.67 18.96 9.15
C GLY A 416 -42.83 19.96 9.18
N THR A 417 -43.29 20.40 10.35
CA THR A 417 -44.42 21.35 10.49
C THR A 417 -43.99 22.81 10.45
N GLY A 418 -42.69 23.08 10.40
CA GLY A 418 -42.15 24.43 10.33
C GLY A 418 -42.45 25.10 8.98
N GLY A 419 -42.83 26.35 9.02
CA GLY A 419 -43.05 27.18 7.83
C GLY A 419 -41.70 27.59 7.22
N LEU A 420 -41.51 27.28 5.95
CA LEU A 420 -40.24 27.50 5.23
C LEU A 420 -39.99 28.99 4.95
N PRO A 421 -38.82 29.50 5.30
CA PRO A 421 -38.39 30.81 4.81
C PRO A 421 -37.89 30.70 3.37
N LYS A 422 -37.98 31.79 2.63
CA LYS A 422 -37.36 31.90 1.31
C LYS A 422 -35.85 32.10 1.48
N PRO A 423 -34.97 31.20 0.98
CA PRO A 423 -33.53 31.39 1.04
C PRO A 423 -33.05 32.45 0.04
N ASP A 424 -31.92 33.10 0.35
CA ASP A 424 -31.28 34.09 -0.52
C ASP A 424 -30.56 33.49 -1.74
N ALA A 425 -30.27 32.18 -1.70
CA ALA A 425 -29.55 31.46 -2.76
C ALA A 425 -30.14 30.08 -3.00
N ALA A 426 -30.02 29.59 -4.24
CA ALA A 426 -30.34 28.21 -4.60
C ALA A 426 -29.42 27.23 -3.92
N ALA A 427 -29.93 26.05 -3.56
CA ALA A 427 -29.09 24.90 -3.27
C ALA A 427 -28.76 24.16 -4.59
N THR A 428 -27.71 23.39 -4.61
CA THR A 428 -27.28 22.69 -5.81
C THR A 428 -27.06 21.22 -5.46
N THR A 429 -27.61 20.33 -6.26
CA THR A 429 -27.38 18.88 -6.06
C THR A 429 -25.93 18.47 -6.32
N ALA A 430 -25.44 17.54 -5.55
CA ALA A 430 -24.09 16.98 -5.67
C ALA A 430 -24.04 15.52 -5.19
N GLY A 431 -22.94 14.84 -5.41
CA GLY A 431 -22.70 13.49 -4.89
C GLY A 431 -23.30 12.36 -5.71
N GLY A 432 -24.04 12.67 -6.80
CA GLY A 432 -24.52 11.64 -7.71
C GLY A 432 -23.38 10.93 -8.42
N THR A 433 -23.41 9.60 -8.45
CA THR A 433 -22.44 8.76 -9.14
C THR A 433 -23.06 8.05 -10.32
N SER A 434 -22.25 7.67 -11.30
CA SER A 434 -22.66 6.74 -12.35
C SER A 434 -23.00 5.39 -11.72
N GLU A 435 -23.80 4.62 -12.43
CA GLU A 435 -24.13 3.27 -12.05
C GLU A 435 -22.88 2.39 -12.10
N THR A 436 -22.52 1.77 -10.98
CA THR A 436 -21.35 0.91 -10.88
C THR A 436 -21.68 -0.41 -10.19
N LEU A 437 -21.09 -1.50 -10.69
CA LEU A 437 -21.07 -2.79 -10.05
C LEU A 437 -19.67 -3.02 -9.51
N ALA A 438 -19.56 -3.01 -8.18
CA ALA A 438 -18.31 -3.29 -7.49
C ALA A 438 -18.27 -4.75 -7.07
N GLY A 439 -17.26 -5.48 -7.56
CA GLY A 439 -17.02 -6.89 -7.21
C GLY A 439 -16.29 -7.03 -5.88
N GLU A 440 -16.34 -8.23 -5.32
CA GLU A 440 -15.51 -8.59 -4.16
C GLU A 440 -14.05 -8.82 -4.59
N ASP A 441 -13.09 -8.66 -3.68
CA ASP A 441 -11.69 -8.96 -3.95
C ASP A 441 -11.46 -10.49 -4.04
N PRO A 442 -11.11 -11.04 -5.22
CA PRO A 442 -10.85 -12.47 -5.39
C PRO A 442 -9.42 -12.87 -4.96
N ASN A 443 -8.59 -11.92 -4.51
CA ASN A 443 -7.18 -12.15 -4.18
C ASN A 443 -6.78 -11.66 -2.77
N PRO A 444 -7.54 -12.00 -1.71
CA PRO A 444 -7.13 -11.66 -0.37
C PRO A 444 -5.83 -12.36 0.01
N ILE A 445 -4.97 -11.68 0.77
CA ILE A 445 -3.76 -12.28 1.35
C ILE A 445 -4.17 -13.14 2.54
N GLU A 446 -3.96 -14.44 2.41
CA GLU A 446 -4.27 -15.38 3.47
C GLU A 446 -3.32 -15.22 4.65
N THR A 447 -3.87 -15.02 5.85
CA THR A 447 -3.05 -15.03 7.05
C THR A 447 -2.63 -16.45 7.40
N GLU A 448 -1.33 -16.63 7.59
CA GLU A 448 -0.77 -17.93 7.93
C GLU A 448 -0.95 -18.26 9.43
N GLY A 449 -1.27 -19.51 9.74
CA GLY A 449 -1.27 -20.02 11.10
C GLY A 449 -2.43 -20.93 11.44
N ILE A 450 -2.23 -21.75 12.47
CA ILE A 450 -3.15 -22.80 12.88
C ILE A 450 -4.58 -22.30 13.16
N PHE A 451 -4.74 -21.08 13.63
CA PHE A 451 -6.06 -20.51 13.90
C PHE A 451 -6.83 -20.26 12.60
N ASN A 452 -6.15 -19.72 11.57
CA ASN A 452 -6.75 -19.55 10.25
C ASN A 452 -7.13 -20.89 9.65
N THR A 453 -6.22 -21.86 9.67
CA THR A 453 -6.49 -23.22 9.17
C THR A 453 -7.69 -23.87 9.87
N LEU A 454 -7.86 -23.67 11.19
CA LEU A 454 -9.00 -24.18 11.94
C LEU A 454 -10.32 -23.48 11.59
N LEU A 455 -10.31 -22.17 11.36
CA LEU A 455 -11.49 -21.41 10.94
C LEU A 455 -11.92 -21.84 9.52
N ARG A 456 -10.97 -21.98 8.60
CA ARG A 456 -11.25 -22.49 7.27
C ARG A 456 -11.76 -23.95 7.27
N LEU A 457 -11.26 -24.77 8.20
CA LEU A 457 -11.80 -26.12 8.37
C LEU A 457 -13.26 -26.08 8.86
N GLN A 458 -13.55 -25.17 9.80
CA GLN A 458 -14.92 -25.00 10.28
C GLN A 458 -15.83 -24.58 9.12
N ASP A 459 -15.45 -23.56 8.35
CA ASP A 459 -16.18 -23.06 7.21
C ASP A 459 -16.43 -24.15 6.15
N ALA A 460 -15.39 -24.90 5.75
CA ALA A 460 -15.50 -25.98 4.78
C ALA A 460 -16.41 -27.13 5.25
N VAL A 461 -16.44 -27.40 6.55
CA VAL A 461 -17.34 -28.41 7.14
C VAL A 461 -18.78 -27.91 7.18
N GLU A 462 -19.00 -26.64 7.52
CA GLU A 462 -20.33 -26.04 7.58
C GLU A 462 -20.93 -25.87 6.18
N SER A 463 -20.13 -25.47 5.19
CA SER A 463 -20.55 -25.33 3.78
C SER A 463 -20.61 -26.67 3.01
N HIS A 464 -20.13 -27.78 3.59
CA HIS A 464 -20.05 -29.12 2.97
C HIS A 464 -19.17 -29.17 1.69
N GLU A 465 -18.18 -28.29 1.56
CA GLU A 465 -17.28 -28.20 0.41
C GLU A 465 -16.07 -29.12 0.57
N VAL A 466 -16.18 -30.30 -0.01
CA VAL A 466 -15.15 -31.36 0.11
C VAL A 466 -13.83 -30.95 -0.55
N GLU A 467 -13.87 -30.18 -1.63
CA GLU A 467 -12.69 -29.73 -2.37
C GLU A 467 -11.81 -28.79 -1.54
N LYS A 468 -12.40 -27.93 -0.71
CA LYS A 468 -11.66 -27.09 0.23
C LYS A 468 -10.92 -27.88 1.30
N LEU A 469 -11.38 -29.10 1.64
CA LEU A 469 -10.74 -29.93 2.67
C LEU A 469 -9.33 -30.40 2.26
N GLU A 470 -9.09 -30.72 0.98
CA GLU A 470 -7.75 -31.12 0.51
C GLU A 470 -6.73 -30.00 0.68
N ARG A 471 -7.11 -28.77 0.32
CA ARG A 471 -6.29 -27.58 0.55
C ARG A 471 -6.00 -27.36 2.04
N ILE A 472 -7.01 -27.52 2.91
CA ILE A 472 -6.88 -27.32 4.35
C ILE A 472 -5.89 -28.32 4.96
N PHE A 473 -5.84 -29.57 4.49
CA PHE A 473 -4.81 -30.53 4.93
C PHE A 473 -3.41 -30.04 4.57
N GLY A 474 -3.22 -29.43 3.39
CA GLY A 474 -1.96 -28.79 3.02
C GLY A 474 -1.57 -27.63 3.95
N LEU A 475 -2.55 -26.82 4.36
CA LEU A 475 -2.33 -25.76 5.35
C LEU A 475 -1.92 -26.32 6.72
N PHE A 476 -2.53 -27.42 7.19
CA PHE A 476 -2.12 -28.08 8.43
C PHE A 476 -0.67 -28.59 8.38
N ASP A 477 -0.25 -29.19 7.26
CA ASP A 477 1.11 -29.66 7.11
C ASP A 477 2.10 -28.46 7.16
N ALA A 478 1.79 -27.35 6.49
CA ALA A 478 2.57 -26.13 6.53
C ALA A 478 2.61 -25.52 7.95
N ASP A 479 1.51 -25.55 8.69
CA ASP A 479 1.46 -25.08 10.09
C ASP A 479 2.30 -25.95 11.02
N LEU A 480 2.29 -27.28 10.83
CA LEU A 480 3.15 -28.19 11.59
C LEU A 480 4.63 -27.93 11.32
N ASP A 481 5.00 -27.65 10.08
CA ASP A 481 6.37 -27.31 9.73
C ASP A 481 6.79 -25.99 10.36
N ARG A 482 5.94 -24.95 10.29
CA ARG A 482 6.18 -23.65 10.97
C ARG A 482 6.34 -23.83 12.49
N LEU A 483 5.48 -24.63 13.11
CA LEU A 483 5.57 -24.94 14.53
C LEU A 483 6.89 -25.63 14.88
N ASN A 484 7.31 -26.58 14.07
CA ASN A 484 8.60 -27.29 14.27
C ASN A 484 9.81 -26.34 14.14
N ILE A 485 9.79 -25.45 13.14
CA ILE A 485 10.80 -24.41 12.97
C ILE A 485 10.80 -23.46 14.17
N GLY A 486 9.63 -22.97 14.59
CA GLY A 486 9.50 -22.11 15.76
C GLY A 486 10.03 -22.77 17.04
N ARG A 487 9.73 -24.05 17.26
CA ARG A 487 10.29 -24.84 18.38
C ARG A 487 11.81 -24.96 18.30
N ALA A 488 12.36 -25.17 17.10
CA ALA A 488 13.80 -25.24 16.89
C ALA A 488 14.47 -23.88 17.21
N ILE A 489 13.91 -22.76 16.77
CA ILE A 489 14.40 -21.41 17.05
C ILE A 489 14.37 -21.13 18.56
N VAL A 490 13.24 -21.37 19.22
CA VAL A 490 13.12 -21.21 20.69
C VAL A 490 14.10 -22.11 21.42
N GLY A 491 14.26 -23.36 20.95
CA GLY A 491 15.22 -24.31 21.53
C GLY A 491 16.68 -23.88 21.37
N THR A 492 17.05 -23.27 20.25
CA THR A 492 18.41 -22.72 20.04
C THR A 492 18.64 -21.45 20.86
N SER A 493 17.66 -20.57 20.91
CA SER A 493 17.70 -19.33 21.73
C SER A 493 17.80 -19.66 23.21
N SER A 494 17.02 -20.64 23.70
CA SER A 494 17.07 -21.11 25.08
C SER A 494 18.46 -21.71 25.43
N ARG A 495 19.06 -22.48 24.52
CA ARG A 495 20.44 -22.99 24.71
C ARG A 495 21.44 -21.85 24.72
N GLY A 496 21.29 -20.85 23.84
CA GLY A 496 22.15 -19.67 23.83
C GLY A 496 22.07 -18.90 25.14
N LEU A 497 20.86 -18.64 25.64
CA LEU A 497 20.67 -17.98 26.94
C LEU A 497 21.29 -18.78 28.11
N ASN A 498 21.10 -20.10 28.11
CA ASN A 498 21.70 -20.96 29.13
C ASN A 498 23.26 -20.91 29.09
N THR A 499 23.85 -20.85 27.88
CA THR A 499 25.31 -20.72 27.73
C THR A 499 25.80 -19.36 28.25
N ILE A 500 25.05 -18.27 27.96
CA ILE A 500 25.36 -16.93 28.48
C ILE A 500 25.22 -16.90 30.00
N GLN A 501 24.18 -17.54 30.55
CA GLN A 501 23.99 -17.62 32.00
C GLN A 501 25.17 -18.33 32.68
N VAL A 502 25.56 -19.52 32.19
CA VAL A 502 26.74 -20.27 32.73
C VAL A 502 27.98 -19.42 32.63
N ARG A 503 28.22 -18.77 31.49
CA ARG A 503 29.37 -17.89 31.34
C ARG A 503 29.37 -16.72 32.35
N ASN A 504 28.24 -16.09 32.55
CA ASN A 504 28.09 -15.01 33.52
C ASN A 504 28.33 -15.51 34.97
N GLU A 505 27.86 -16.73 35.29
CA GLU A 505 28.12 -17.36 36.58
C GLU A 505 29.62 -17.63 36.76
N ASP A 506 30.32 -18.16 35.74
CA ASP A 506 31.76 -18.38 35.76
C ASP A 506 32.56 -17.06 35.90
N GLU A 507 32.18 -16.01 35.13
CA GLU A 507 32.78 -14.68 35.25
C GLU A 507 32.56 -14.06 36.65
N GLN A 508 31.38 -14.28 37.25
CA GLN A 508 31.14 -13.83 38.63
C GLN A 508 32.03 -14.55 39.66
N VAL A 509 32.26 -15.85 39.46
CA VAL A 509 33.17 -16.60 40.33
C VAL A 509 34.60 -16.07 40.17
N GLU A 510 35.09 -15.91 38.95
CA GLU A 510 36.42 -15.36 38.66
C GLU A 510 36.59 -13.95 39.22
N LEU A 511 35.59 -13.06 39.02
CA LEU A 511 35.64 -11.72 39.58
C LEU A 511 35.66 -11.71 41.13
N LYS A 512 34.89 -12.62 41.76
CA LYS A 512 34.94 -12.78 43.23
C LYS A 512 36.31 -13.28 43.72
N GLU A 513 36.93 -14.20 42.97
CA GLU A 513 38.27 -14.70 43.31
C GLU A 513 39.33 -13.60 43.17
N VAL A 514 39.28 -12.83 42.05
CA VAL A 514 40.15 -11.66 41.84
C VAL A 514 39.94 -10.61 42.95
N LEU A 515 38.68 -10.33 43.26
CA LEU A 515 38.32 -9.37 44.31
C LEU A 515 38.81 -9.83 45.68
N SER A 516 38.67 -11.14 46.01
CA SER A 516 39.18 -11.74 47.24
C SER A 516 40.69 -11.64 47.32
N ASN A 517 41.42 -11.96 46.22
CA ASN A 517 42.84 -11.87 46.15
C ASN A 517 43.40 -10.44 46.28
N GLU A 518 42.62 -9.44 45.84
CA GLU A 518 43.03 -8.03 45.88
C GLU A 518 42.66 -7.32 47.19
N ILE A 519 41.52 -7.71 47.81
CA ILE A 519 40.98 -7.03 48.99
C ILE A 519 41.23 -7.82 50.29
N ASP A 520 41.21 -9.16 50.23
CA ASP A 520 41.43 -9.98 51.42
C ASP A 520 42.86 -9.81 51.91
N VAL A 521 43.01 -9.17 53.03
CA VAL A 521 44.30 -9.06 53.72
C VAL A 521 44.72 -10.45 54.15
N ASP A 522 45.94 -10.87 53.74
CA ASP A 522 46.53 -12.07 54.32
C ASP A 522 46.56 -11.89 55.83
N LEU A 523 45.69 -12.57 56.53
CA LEU A 523 45.51 -12.43 57.99
C LEU A 523 46.79 -12.77 58.70
N ALA A 524 47.59 -13.69 58.19
CA ALA A 524 48.87 -14.08 58.73
C ALA A 524 49.90 -12.96 58.59
N GLU A 525 49.92 -12.27 57.42
CA GLU A 525 50.79 -11.12 57.20
C GLU A 525 50.34 -9.93 58.06
N ALA A 526 49.07 -9.60 58.11
CA ALA A 526 48.53 -8.53 58.93
C ALA A 526 48.79 -8.74 60.42
N VAL A 527 48.56 -9.97 60.92
CA VAL A 527 48.89 -10.35 62.33
C VAL A 527 50.40 -10.31 62.60
N SER A 528 51.20 -10.73 61.64
CA SER A 528 52.66 -10.67 61.75
C SER A 528 53.14 -9.22 61.78
N GLU A 529 52.67 -8.37 60.87
CA GLU A 529 53.02 -6.96 60.87
C GLU A 529 52.54 -6.24 62.13
N PHE A 530 51.28 -6.50 62.55
CA PHE A 530 50.75 -5.97 63.81
C PHE A 530 51.63 -6.39 65.02
N SER A 531 52.01 -7.67 65.07
CA SER A 531 52.87 -8.20 66.13
C SER A 531 54.28 -7.57 66.12
N ALA A 532 54.87 -7.35 64.93
CA ALA A 532 56.13 -6.66 64.77
C ALA A 532 56.04 -5.18 65.18
N ARG A 533 54.93 -4.46 64.79
CA ARG A 533 54.74 -3.07 65.22
C ARG A 533 54.52 -2.97 66.72
N ARG A 534 53.78 -3.89 67.32
CA ARG A 534 53.54 -3.95 68.77
C ARG A 534 54.84 -4.19 69.50
N ALA A 535 55.67 -5.13 69.07
CA ALA A 535 56.98 -5.40 69.62
C ALA A 535 57.94 -4.18 69.55
N GLY A 536 57.90 -3.49 68.38
CA GLY A 536 58.63 -2.24 68.18
C GLY A 536 58.19 -1.13 69.13
N TYR A 537 56.87 -1.00 69.32
CA TYR A 537 56.31 -0.04 70.26
C TYR A 537 56.64 -0.35 71.71
N GLU A 538 56.56 -1.62 72.16
CA GLU A 538 56.97 -2.06 73.49
C GLU A 538 58.49 -1.87 73.71
N ALA A 539 59.30 -2.13 72.68
CA ALA A 539 60.75 -1.88 72.77
C ALA A 539 61.07 -0.38 72.89
N SER A 540 60.37 0.44 72.16
CA SER A 540 60.50 1.92 72.22
C SER A 540 60.10 2.44 73.62
N LEU A 541 59.00 1.95 74.19
CA LEU A 541 58.57 2.32 75.55
C LEU A 541 59.61 1.88 76.59
N ARG A 542 60.16 0.68 76.45
CA ARG A 542 61.25 0.20 77.37
C ARG A 542 62.49 1.05 77.21
N ALA A 543 62.87 1.42 75.97
CA ALA A 543 64.01 2.29 75.73
C ALA A 543 63.86 3.66 76.38
N ILE A 544 62.64 4.28 76.18
CA ILE A 544 62.32 5.56 76.81
C ILE A 544 62.31 5.42 78.32
N GLY A 545 61.68 4.34 78.85
CA GLY A 545 61.74 4.07 80.31
C GLY A 545 63.11 3.86 80.90
N SER A 546 64.04 3.25 80.14
CA SER A 546 65.44 3.09 80.54
C SER A 546 66.24 4.43 80.46
N MET A 547 65.93 5.24 79.46
CA MET A 547 66.52 6.60 79.36
C MET A 547 66.08 7.50 80.51
N TYR A 548 64.81 7.43 80.91
CA TYR A 548 64.29 8.19 82.10
C TYR A 548 64.97 7.65 83.41
N ARG A 549 65.26 6.40 83.53
CA ARG A 549 65.99 5.82 84.68
C ARG A 549 67.43 6.23 84.72
N LEU A 550 68.11 6.25 83.54
CA LEU A 550 69.49 6.69 83.45
C LEU A 550 69.65 8.18 83.77
N SER A 551 68.74 8.99 83.32
CA SER A 551 68.73 10.44 83.55
C SER A 551 68.52 10.81 85.06
N LEU A 552 67.90 9.93 85.86
CA LEU A 552 67.68 10.15 87.29
C LEU A 552 68.85 9.64 88.14
N LEU A 553 69.70 8.70 87.67
CA LEU A 553 70.83 8.13 88.42
C LEU A 553 72.15 8.90 88.21
N ASP A 554 72.29 9.64 87.11
CA ASP A 554 73.47 10.47 86.77
C ASP A 554 73.41 11.85 87.36
N PHE A 555 72.29 12.22 88.05
CA PHE A 555 72.14 13.56 88.66
C PHE A 555 72.03 13.54 90.18
N LEU A 556 72.26 12.43 90.80
CA LEU A 556 72.48 12.25 92.27
C LEU A 556 73.95 11.89 92.56
#